data_fc026e322f50f6ae565a594509b26e13
#
_entry.id   fc026e322f50f6ae565a594509b26e13
#
_cell.length_a   1.000
_cell.length_b   1.000
_cell.length_c   1.000
_cell.angle_alpha   90.00
_cell.angle_beta   90.00
_cell.angle_gamma   90.00
#
_symmetry.space_group_name_H-M   'P 1'
#
loop_
_entity.id
_entity.type
_entity.pdbx_description
1 polymer ?
#
loop_
_entity_poly.entity_id
_entity_poly.type
_entity_poly.pdbx_seq_one_letter_code
_entity_poly.pdbx_strand_id
1 'polypeptide(L)'
;MNTDDLKRTRIKICCMSSVDEIRIAVRGGADALGFVAEMPSGAGVIGEALAAQLIPIVPPPVGTFLLTCETDARRIVDQQRRCGANTLQLCDRVTADARSLVCRQLPGIKIVQVVHVTGRESVDEALAAQETSDAILLDSGNQSLPVKELGGTGRVHDWAISAEIREKLRVPIFLAGGLTPENVKEAIAAVRPYGVDVCSGLRTGGKLDRQKVEAFISAVTQ
;
A
#
# COMPACT_ATOMS: atom_id res chain seq x y z
N MET A 1 6.88 17.13 0.80
CA MET A 1 8.30 16.69 0.64
C MET A 1 8.54 16.48 -0.84
N ASN A 2 9.53 17.18 -1.43
CA ASN A 2 9.86 16.97 -2.84
C ASN A 2 10.48 15.56 -2.98
N THR A 3 9.83 14.67 -3.76
CA THR A 3 10.32 13.31 -3.95
C THR A 3 11.45 13.19 -4.96
N ASP A 4 11.76 14.28 -5.70
CA ASP A 4 12.83 14.30 -6.70
C ASP A 4 14.24 14.22 -6.08
N ASP A 5 14.38 14.58 -4.80
CA ASP A 5 15.66 14.53 -4.05
C ASP A 5 15.91 13.17 -3.36
N LEU A 6 15.05 12.18 -3.55
CA LEU A 6 15.21 10.88 -2.91
C LEU A 6 16.28 10.04 -3.62
N LYS A 7 17.25 9.57 -2.86
CA LYS A 7 18.34 8.73 -3.39
C LYS A 7 17.87 7.36 -3.89
N ARG A 8 16.70 6.88 -3.47
CA ARG A 8 16.10 5.62 -3.92
C ARG A 8 14.60 5.56 -3.69
N THR A 9 13.89 4.80 -4.54
CA THR A 9 12.49 4.43 -4.34
C THR A 9 12.35 3.49 -3.14
N ARG A 10 11.34 3.69 -2.28
CA ARG A 10 11.04 2.81 -1.15
C ARG A 10 10.29 1.57 -1.59
N ILE A 11 10.43 0.49 -0.84
CA ILE A 11 9.83 -0.81 -1.17
C ILE A 11 8.91 -1.24 -0.04
N LYS A 12 7.61 -1.35 -0.34
CA LYS A 12 6.62 -1.97 0.53
C LYS A 12 6.27 -3.35 -0.05
N ILE A 13 6.32 -4.39 0.79
CA ILE A 13 5.88 -5.74 0.44
C ILE A 13 4.60 -6.03 1.22
N CYS A 14 3.51 -6.31 0.49
CA CYS A 14 2.18 -6.45 1.04
C CYS A 14 1.79 -7.92 1.29
N CYS A 15 0.70 -8.11 2.05
CA CYS A 15 0.06 -9.41 2.28
C CYS A 15 0.89 -10.37 3.15
N MET A 16 1.56 -9.86 4.18
CA MET A 16 2.28 -10.71 5.14
C MET A 16 1.31 -11.60 5.91
N SER A 17 1.53 -12.91 5.91
CA SER A 17 0.66 -13.89 6.56
C SER A 17 1.37 -14.82 7.55
N SER A 18 2.68 -14.68 7.70
CA SER A 18 3.47 -15.50 8.63
C SER A 18 4.77 -14.81 9.04
N VAL A 19 5.35 -15.31 10.14
CA VAL A 19 6.69 -14.87 10.61
C VAL A 19 7.78 -15.12 9.56
N ASP A 20 7.68 -16.20 8.80
CA ASP A 20 8.67 -16.53 7.79
C ASP A 20 8.59 -15.57 6.59
N GLU A 21 7.39 -15.15 6.17
CA GLU A 21 7.23 -14.11 5.16
C GLU A 21 7.81 -12.76 5.62
N ILE A 22 7.57 -12.37 6.87
CA ILE A 22 8.19 -11.18 7.48
C ILE A 22 9.71 -11.27 7.41
N ARG A 23 10.29 -12.41 7.81
CA ARG A 23 11.75 -12.62 7.76
C ARG A 23 12.31 -12.54 6.35
N ILE A 24 11.63 -13.13 5.37
CA ILE A 24 12.05 -13.06 3.95
C ILE A 24 12.04 -11.61 3.48
N ALA A 25 10.95 -10.87 3.72
CA ALA A 25 10.81 -9.50 3.26
C ALA A 25 11.82 -8.55 3.93
N VAL A 26 11.98 -8.64 5.26
CA VAL A 26 12.92 -7.80 6.03
C VAL A 26 14.37 -8.09 5.62
N ARG A 27 14.76 -9.36 5.51
CA ARG A 27 16.13 -9.73 5.06
C ARG A 27 16.39 -9.33 3.61
N GLY A 28 15.36 -9.33 2.77
CA GLY A 28 15.46 -8.83 1.41
C GLY A 28 15.70 -7.32 1.33
N GLY A 29 15.32 -6.56 2.34
CA GLY A 29 15.51 -5.10 2.37
C GLY A 29 14.23 -4.29 2.16
N ALA A 30 13.06 -4.85 2.47
CA ALA A 30 11.80 -4.10 2.46
C ALA A 30 11.84 -2.93 3.46
N ASP A 31 11.37 -1.75 3.04
CA ASP A 31 11.20 -0.57 3.90
C ASP A 31 9.90 -0.63 4.71
N ALA A 32 8.89 -1.34 4.21
CA ALA A 32 7.60 -1.49 4.87
C ALA A 32 6.90 -2.81 4.52
N LEU A 33 6.04 -3.26 5.43
CA LEU A 33 5.25 -4.49 5.30
C LEU A 33 3.76 -4.19 5.44
N GLY A 34 2.92 -4.85 4.61
CA GLY A 34 1.47 -4.73 4.65
C GLY A 34 0.78 -5.96 5.24
N PHE A 35 -0.17 -5.72 6.13
CA PHE A 35 -1.01 -6.72 6.79
C PHE A 35 -2.46 -6.47 6.40
N VAL A 36 -3.07 -7.41 5.70
CA VAL A 36 -4.40 -7.22 5.10
C VAL A 36 -5.46 -7.76 6.04
N ALA A 37 -6.26 -6.86 6.62
CA ALA A 37 -7.45 -7.22 7.36
C ALA A 37 -8.55 -7.76 6.43
N GLU A 38 -9.76 -7.97 6.93
CA GLU A 38 -10.88 -8.42 6.11
C GLU A 38 -11.11 -7.52 4.89
N MET A 39 -11.18 -8.14 3.71
CA MET A 39 -11.42 -7.50 2.43
C MET A 39 -12.48 -8.26 1.64
N PRO A 40 -13.30 -7.59 0.81
CA PRO A 40 -14.30 -8.27 -0.01
C PRO A 40 -13.69 -9.17 -1.09
N SER A 41 -12.44 -8.88 -1.49
CA SER A 41 -11.68 -9.65 -2.48
C SER A 41 -10.18 -9.42 -2.31
N GLY A 42 -9.37 -10.22 -2.97
CA GLY A 42 -7.90 -10.07 -2.99
C GLY A 42 -7.18 -11.18 -2.21
N ALA A 43 -5.87 -11.22 -2.37
CA ALA A 43 -4.99 -12.21 -1.74
C ALA A 43 -4.49 -11.71 -0.38
N GLY A 44 -4.07 -12.66 0.49
CA GLY A 44 -3.32 -12.35 1.70
C GLY A 44 -4.15 -11.78 2.85
N VAL A 45 -5.48 -11.96 2.80
CA VAL A 45 -6.36 -11.60 3.91
C VAL A 45 -6.03 -12.45 5.14
N ILE A 46 -5.75 -11.79 6.26
CA ILE A 46 -5.54 -12.41 7.56
C ILE A 46 -6.50 -11.76 8.57
N GLY A 47 -7.07 -12.49 9.49
CA GLY A 47 -7.91 -11.89 10.51
C GLY A 47 -7.14 -10.90 11.42
N GLU A 48 -7.84 -9.95 12.04
CA GLU A 48 -7.25 -8.95 12.94
C GLU A 48 -6.39 -9.57 14.05
N ALA A 49 -6.81 -10.71 14.60
CA ALA A 49 -6.07 -11.40 15.65
C ALA A 49 -4.67 -11.85 15.19
N LEU A 50 -4.54 -12.32 13.94
CA LEU A 50 -3.24 -12.69 13.39
C LEU A 50 -2.42 -11.44 13.03
N ALA A 51 -3.04 -10.38 12.50
CA ALA A 51 -2.36 -9.11 12.25
C ALA A 51 -1.76 -8.55 13.55
N ALA A 52 -2.53 -8.54 14.65
CA ALA A 52 -2.08 -8.08 15.98
C ALA A 52 -0.91 -8.93 16.54
N GLN A 53 -0.79 -10.19 16.16
CA GLN A 53 0.35 -11.05 16.53
C GLN A 53 1.59 -10.81 15.67
N LEU A 54 1.41 -10.54 14.38
CA LEU A 54 2.51 -10.42 13.42
C LEU A 54 3.14 -9.03 13.40
N ILE A 55 2.35 -7.97 13.54
CA ILE A 55 2.82 -6.58 13.48
C ILE A 55 3.94 -6.29 14.51
N PRO A 56 3.84 -6.69 15.78
CA PRO A 56 4.89 -6.42 16.77
C PRO A 56 6.21 -7.15 16.50
N ILE A 57 6.23 -8.17 15.63
CA ILE A 57 7.44 -8.92 15.29
C ILE A 57 8.31 -8.16 14.29
N VAL A 58 7.73 -7.19 13.58
CA VAL A 58 8.47 -6.39 12.59
C VAL A 58 9.47 -5.49 13.30
N PRO A 59 10.78 -5.61 12.99
CA PRO A 59 11.78 -4.80 13.67
C PRO A 59 11.72 -3.33 13.23
N PRO A 60 11.98 -2.35 14.11
CA PRO A 60 12.24 -1.00 13.67
C PRO A 60 13.55 -0.96 12.83
N PRO A 61 13.70 -0.18 11.78
CA PRO A 61 12.83 0.91 11.31
C PRO A 61 11.86 0.51 10.16
N VAL A 62 11.49 -0.76 10.05
CA VAL A 62 10.58 -1.21 8.99
C VAL A 62 9.15 -0.76 9.31
N GLY A 63 8.52 -0.06 8.36
CA GLY A 63 7.14 0.41 8.50
C GLY A 63 6.12 -0.75 8.51
N THR A 64 5.05 -0.60 9.28
CA THR A 64 3.94 -1.57 9.31
C THR A 64 2.66 -0.90 8.85
N PHE A 65 2.01 -1.46 7.83
CA PHE A 65 0.77 -0.96 7.25
C PHE A 65 -0.37 -1.93 7.55
N LEU A 66 -1.40 -1.45 8.25
CA LEU A 66 -2.66 -2.17 8.34
C LEU A 66 -3.56 -1.75 7.17
N LEU A 67 -3.92 -2.71 6.33
CA LEU A 67 -4.84 -2.49 5.21
C LEU A 67 -6.27 -2.81 5.66
N THR A 68 -7.19 -1.87 5.44
CA THR A 68 -8.59 -2.01 5.82
C THR A 68 -9.53 -1.55 4.71
N CYS A 69 -10.67 -2.23 4.57
CA CYS A 69 -11.79 -1.80 3.74
C CYS A 69 -12.90 -1.11 4.55
N GLU A 70 -12.71 -0.93 5.86
CA GLU A 70 -13.65 -0.19 6.69
C GLU A 70 -13.74 1.26 6.24
N THR A 71 -14.96 1.81 6.25
CA THR A 71 -15.23 3.20 5.87
C THR A 71 -15.76 4.04 7.04
N ASP A 72 -16.24 3.38 8.11
CA ASP A 72 -16.65 4.05 9.35
C ASP A 72 -15.42 4.39 10.21
N ALA A 73 -15.27 5.66 10.57
CA ALA A 73 -14.11 6.15 11.29
C ALA A 73 -13.88 5.48 12.64
N ARG A 74 -14.96 5.14 13.39
CA ARG A 74 -14.84 4.48 14.69
C ARG A 74 -14.34 3.06 14.54
N ARG A 75 -14.88 2.32 13.57
CA ARG A 75 -14.42 0.96 13.28
C ARG A 75 -12.96 0.94 12.84
N ILE A 76 -12.54 1.89 11.98
CA ILE A 76 -11.13 2.05 11.57
C ILE A 76 -10.24 2.28 12.80
N VAL A 77 -10.64 3.19 13.70
CA VAL A 77 -9.89 3.50 14.93
C VAL A 77 -9.77 2.28 15.84
N ASP A 78 -10.88 1.58 16.07
CA ASP A 78 -10.90 0.40 16.93
C ASP A 78 -10.07 -0.75 16.36
N GLN A 79 -10.14 -0.98 15.03
CA GLN A 79 -9.33 -1.96 14.33
C GLN A 79 -7.82 -1.62 14.45
N GLN A 80 -7.45 -0.37 14.20
CA GLN A 80 -6.07 0.08 14.33
C GLN A 80 -5.53 -0.09 15.75
N ARG A 81 -6.32 0.23 16.77
CA ARG A 81 -5.92 0.06 18.18
C ARG A 81 -5.69 -1.40 18.55
N ARG A 82 -6.48 -2.32 17.97
CA ARG A 82 -6.28 -3.77 18.20
C ARG A 82 -5.05 -4.31 17.47
N CYS A 83 -4.77 -3.83 16.27
CA CYS A 83 -3.67 -4.35 15.42
C CYS A 83 -2.33 -3.69 15.71
N GLY A 84 -2.28 -2.39 16.03
CA GLY A 84 -1.07 -1.68 16.46
C GLY A 84 -0.06 -1.34 15.36
N ALA A 85 -0.49 -1.23 14.08
CA ALA A 85 0.39 -0.79 12.99
C ALA A 85 0.77 0.69 13.14
N ASN A 86 1.87 1.13 12.53
CA ASN A 86 2.24 2.56 12.53
C ASN A 86 1.64 3.36 11.36
N THR A 87 1.03 2.68 10.39
CA THR A 87 0.37 3.29 9.24
C THR A 87 -0.94 2.57 8.94
N LEU A 88 -1.98 3.34 8.65
CA LEU A 88 -3.25 2.86 8.13
C LEU A 88 -3.29 3.04 6.62
N GLN A 89 -3.61 1.98 5.90
CA GLN A 89 -3.92 2.02 4.48
C GLN A 89 -5.41 1.81 4.27
N LEU A 90 -6.10 2.87 3.85
CA LEU A 90 -7.53 2.87 3.58
C LEU A 90 -7.77 2.42 2.14
N CYS A 91 -8.21 1.18 1.95
CA CYS A 91 -8.34 0.57 0.63
C CYS A 91 -9.66 0.90 -0.06
N ASP A 92 -10.71 1.23 0.70
CA ASP A 92 -11.96 1.75 0.15
C ASP A 92 -12.02 3.27 0.28
N ARG A 93 -13.03 3.88 -0.36
CA ARG A 93 -13.24 5.32 -0.33
C ARG A 93 -13.77 5.77 1.04
N VAL A 94 -12.93 6.46 1.79
CA VAL A 94 -13.27 7.05 3.10
C VAL A 94 -13.47 8.55 2.91
N THR A 95 -14.54 9.12 3.52
CA THR A 95 -14.81 10.56 3.41
C THR A 95 -13.74 11.41 4.11
N ALA A 96 -13.58 12.66 3.69
CA ALA A 96 -12.63 13.60 4.31
C ALA A 96 -12.89 13.78 5.81
N ASP A 97 -14.17 13.87 6.21
CA ASP A 97 -14.58 14.00 7.62
C ASP A 97 -14.19 12.75 8.44
N ALA A 98 -14.42 11.56 7.89
CA ALA A 98 -14.04 10.31 8.54
C ALA A 98 -12.51 10.21 8.67
N ARG A 99 -11.73 10.51 7.63
CA ARG A 99 -10.25 10.55 7.71
C ARG A 99 -9.77 11.56 8.75
N SER A 100 -10.37 12.77 8.77
CA SER A 100 -10.03 13.79 9.76
C SER A 100 -10.34 13.33 11.19
N LEU A 101 -11.43 12.57 11.39
CA LEU A 101 -11.73 11.99 12.69
C LEU A 101 -10.70 10.91 13.08
N VAL A 102 -10.32 10.04 12.14
CA VAL A 102 -9.28 9.02 12.37
C VAL A 102 -7.96 9.69 12.76
N CYS A 103 -7.52 10.74 12.05
CA CYS A 103 -6.30 11.49 12.40
C CYS A 103 -6.34 12.04 13.83
N ARG A 104 -7.48 12.61 14.26
CA ARG A 104 -7.63 13.15 15.62
C ARG A 104 -7.62 12.06 16.70
N GLN A 105 -8.18 10.89 16.41
CA GLN A 105 -8.30 9.77 17.35
C GLN A 105 -7.04 8.91 17.44
N LEU A 106 -6.18 8.98 16.45
CA LEU A 106 -4.95 8.20 16.33
C LEU A 106 -3.73 9.12 16.07
N PRO A 107 -3.39 10.01 17.01
CA PRO A 107 -2.25 10.91 16.83
C PRO A 107 -0.95 10.10 16.65
N GLY A 108 -0.18 10.46 15.61
CA GLY A 108 1.08 9.78 15.28
C GLY A 108 0.96 8.61 14.29
N ILE A 109 -0.25 8.09 14.04
CA ILE A 109 -0.48 7.09 12.99
C ILE A 109 -0.58 7.81 11.63
N LYS A 110 0.12 7.26 10.63
CA LYS A 110 0.08 7.79 9.26
C LYS A 110 -1.09 7.21 8.47
N ILE A 111 -1.72 8.03 7.63
CA ILE A 111 -2.83 7.63 6.78
C ILE A 111 -2.41 7.64 5.32
N VAL A 112 -2.60 6.49 4.67
CA VAL A 112 -2.42 6.30 3.23
C VAL A 112 -3.78 5.96 2.63
N GLN A 113 -4.30 6.84 1.76
CA GLN A 113 -5.53 6.55 1.01
C GLN A 113 -5.18 5.87 -0.31
N VAL A 114 -5.85 4.76 -0.60
CA VAL A 114 -5.77 4.10 -1.91
C VAL A 114 -6.68 4.82 -2.90
N VAL A 115 -6.15 5.11 -4.08
CA VAL A 115 -6.89 5.58 -5.25
C VAL A 115 -6.72 4.54 -6.36
N HIS A 116 -7.82 3.98 -6.80
CA HIS A 116 -7.84 3.02 -7.90
C HIS A 116 -7.84 3.76 -9.23
N VAL A 117 -6.76 3.61 -10.00
CA VAL A 117 -6.57 4.31 -11.27
C VAL A 117 -7.38 3.61 -12.36
N THR A 118 -8.59 4.11 -12.61
CA THR A 118 -9.52 3.59 -13.61
C THR A 118 -9.64 4.50 -14.83
N GLY A 119 -9.25 5.79 -14.69
CA GLY A 119 -9.30 6.79 -15.73
C GLY A 119 -8.84 8.16 -15.22
N ARG A 120 -9.07 9.21 -16.00
CA ARG A 120 -8.63 10.58 -15.65
C ARG A 120 -9.33 11.16 -14.42
N GLU A 121 -10.51 10.67 -14.08
CA GLU A 121 -11.25 11.01 -12.85
C GLU A 121 -10.44 10.67 -11.57
N SER A 122 -9.52 9.70 -11.66
CA SER A 122 -8.62 9.34 -10.56
C SER A 122 -7.68 10.48 -10.15
N VAL A 123 -7.41 11.43 -11.06
CA VAL A 123 -6.61 12.61 -10.76
C VAL A 123 -7.31 13.51 -9.74
N ASP A 124 -8.60 13.80 -9.97
CA ASP A 124 -9.38 14.65 -9.05
C ASP A 124 -9.61 13.93 -7.71
N GLU A 125 -9.81 12.61 -7.74
CA GLU A 125 -9.91 11.80 -6.52
C GLU A 125 -8.63 11.86 -5.69
N ALA A 126 -7.48 11.73 -6.31
CA ALA A 126 -6.17 11.81 -5.63
C ALA A 126 -5.92 13.21 -5.04
N LEU A 127 -6.26 14.27 -5.80
CA LEU A 127 -6.16 15.66 -5.33
C LEU A 127 -7.05 15.93 -4.11
N ALA A 128 -8.26 15.41 -4.10
CA ALA A 128 -9.16 15.53 -2.94
C ALA A 128 -8.65 14.71 -1.74
N ALA A 129 -8.11 13.52 -1.99
CA ALA A 129 -7.66 12.61 -0.93
C ALA A 129 -6.42 13.13 -0.19
N GLN A 130 -5.49 13.82 -0.86
CA GLN A 130 -4.26 14.32 -0.25
C GLN A 130 -4.50 15.31 0.90
N GLU A 131 -5.63 16.03 0.92
CA GLU A 131 -5.90 17.07 1.93
C GLU A 131 -6.03 16.49 3.36
N THR A 132 -6.32 15.20 3.47
CA THR A 132 -6.52 14.50 4.76
C THR A 132 -5.78 13.17 4.82
N SER A 133 -4.71 13.02 4.04
CA SER A 133 -3.88 11.82 4.01
C SER A 133 -2.39 12.20 3.97
N ASP A 134 -1.54 11.39 4.59
CA ASP A 134 -0.09 11.60 4.62
C ASP A 134 0.59 11.11 3.33
N ALA A 135 -0.05 10.17 2.61
CA ALA A 135 0.40 9.70 1.30
C ALA A 135 -0.80 9.12 0.52
N ILE A 136 -0.63 8.96 -0.79
CA ILE A 136 -1.58 8.30 -1.68
C ILE A 136 -0.93 7.02 -2.23
N LEU A 137 -1.72 5.93 -2.31
CA LEU A 137 -1.30 4.72 -2.99
C LEU A 137 -2.16 4.54 -4.24
N LEU A 138 -1.51 4.41 -5.39
CA LEU A 138 -2.16 4.21 -6.69
C LEU A 138 -2.18 2.72 -7.03
N ASP A 139 -3.37 2.14 -7.21
CA ASP A 139 -3.55 0.71 -7.48
C ASP A 139 -4.48 0.49 -8.68
N SER A 140 -4.53 -0.74 -9.19
CA SER A 140 -5.33 -1.18 -10.34
C SER A 140 -6.71 -1.76 -9.99
N GLY A 141 -7.17 -1.59 -8.75
CA GLY A 141 -8.48 -2.07 -8.32
C GLY A 141 -9.66 -1.39 -9.03
N ASN A 142 -10.86 -1.88 -8.77
CA ASN A 142 -12.10 -1.28 -9.25
C ASN A 142 -13.20 -1.39 -8.19
N GLN A 143 -13.55 -0.26 -7.60
CA GLN A 143 -14.60 -0.16 -6.56
C GLN A 143 -16.02 -0.17 -7.13
N SER A 144 -16.19 0.00 -8.44
CA SER A 144 -17.50 0.05 -9.11
C SER A 144 -18.08 -1.33 -9.42
N LEU A 145 -17.31 -2.40 -9.20
CA LEU A 145 -17.78 -3.77 -9.43
C LEU A 145 -18.73 -4.22 -8.32
N PRO A 146 -19.67 -5.17 -8.62
CA PRO A 146 -20.57 -5.76 -7.60
C PRO A 146 -19.82 -6.35 -6.42
N VAL A 147 -18.68 -7.00 -6.68
CA VAL A 147 -17.68 -7.35 -5.66
C VAL A 147 -16.49 -6.42 -5.89
N LYS A 148 -16.28 -5.49 -4.97
CA LYS A 148 -15.21 -4.49 -5.07
C LYS A 148 -13.85 -5.15 -5.16
N GLU A 149 -13.02 -4.71 -6.10
CA GLU A 149 -11.61 -5.04 -6.17
C GLU A 149 -10.80 -3.91 -5.51
N LEU A 150 -10.36 -4.13 -4.28
CA LEU A 150 -9.65 -3.13 -3.47
C LEU A 150 -8.12 -3.33 -3.46
N GLY A 151 -7.60 -4.07 -4.43
CA GLY A 151 -6.18 -4.36 -4.63
C GLY A 151 -5.92 -5.83 -4.93
N GLY A 152 -4.63 -6.18 -5.11
CA GLY A 152 -4.20 -7.57 -5.33
C GLY A 152 -4.66 -8.19 -6.67
N THR A 153 -5.08 -7.37 -7.64
CA THR A 153 -5.64 -7.82 -8.93
C THR A 153 -4.59 -8.42 -9.86
N GLY A 154 -3.30 -8.13 -9.63
CA GLY A 154 -2.20 -8.53 -10.51
C GLY A 154 -2.18 -7.82 -11.87
N ARG A 155 -3.07 -6.85 -12.10
CA ARG A 155 -3.14 -6.06 -13.33
C ARG A 155 -2.34 -4.77 -13.19
N VAL A 156 -1.75 -4.32 -14.29
CA VAL A 156 -1.13 -2.99 -14.43
C VAL A 156 -2.22 -2.01 -14.86
N HIS A 157 -2.20 -0.79 -14.32
CA HIS A 157 -3.03 0.33 -14.77
C HIS A 157 -2.21 1.30 -15.64
N ASP A 158 -2.84 2.36 -16.14
CA ASP A 158 -2.17 3.35 -16.97
C ASP A 158 -1.19 4.21 -16.15
N TRP A 159 0.11 3.97 -16.33
CA TRP A 159 1.17 4.70 -15.65
C TRP A 159 1.29 6.17 -16.09
N ALA A 160 0.76 6.55 -17.26
CA ALA A 160 0.74 7.96 -17.67
C ALA A 160 -0.20 8.77 -16.76
N ILE A 161 -1.36 8.21 -16.39
CA ILE A 161 -2.27 8.83 -15.41
C ILE A 161 -1.59 8.89 -14.03
N SER A 162 -0.89 7.84 -13.62
CA SER A 162 -0.16 7.84 -12.33
C SER A 162 0.97 8.88 -12.31
N ALA A 163 1.67 9.09 -13.41
CA ALA A 163 2.68 10.14 -13.54
C ALA A 163 2.04 11.54 -13.44
N GLU A 164 0.90 11.77 -14.11
CA GLU A 164 0.13 13.01 -13.99
C GLU A 164 -0.32 13.27 -12.55
N ILE A 165 -0.82 12.25 -11.85
CA ILE A 165 -1.19 12.34 -10.43
C ILE A 165 0.03 12.71 -9.60
N ARG A 166 1.17 12.03 -9.79
CA ARG A 166 2.40 12.28 -9.06
C ARG A 166 2.88 13.73 -9.19
N GLU A 167 2.80 14.33 -10.38
CA GLU A 167 3.21 15.70 -10.62
C GLU A 167 2.34 16.74 -9.91
N LYS A 168 1.07 16.43 -9.70
CA LYS A 168 0.09 17.34 -9.09
C LYS A 168 0.00 17.22 -7.57
N LEU A 169 0.40 16.11 -6.99
CA LEU A 169 0.31 15.87 -5.55
C LEU A 169 1.47 16.47 -4.77
N ARG A 170 1.16 16.96 -3.57
CA ARG A 170 2.13 17.49 -2.59
C ARG A 170 2.58 16.45 -1.57
N VAL A 171 1.85 15.33 -1.48
CA VAL A 171 2.16 14.20 -0.59
C VAL A 171 2.87 13.09 -1.37
N PRO A 172 3.66 12.24 -0.69
CA PRO A 172 4.28 11.08 -1.33
C PRO A 172 3.27 10.15 -1.97
N ILE A 173 3.65 9.51 -3.08
CA ILE A 173 2.85 8.44 -3.68
C ILE A 173 3.56 7.10 -3.64
N PHE A 174 2.78 6.06 -3.40
CA PHE A 174 3.16 4.66 -3.63
C PHE A 174 2.50 4.18 -4.91
N LEU A 175 3.27 3.50 -5.77
CA LEU A 175 2.75 2.85 -6.98
C LEU A 175 2.57 1.36 -6.71
N ALA A 176 1.35 0.88 -6.90
CA ALA A 176 0.97 -0.52 -6.80
C ALA A 176 0.36 -1.03 -8.12
N GLY A 177 -0.24 -2.21 -8.12
CA GLY A 177 -0.93 -2.79 -9.26
C GLY A 177 -0.02 -3.53 -10.24
N GLY A 178 -0.02 -4.86 -10.17
CA GLY A 178 0.65 -5.73 -11.14
C GLY A 178 2.17 -5.61 -11.23
N LEU A 179 2.83 -5.06 -10.21
CA LEU A 179 4.29 -4.94 -10.20
C LEU A 179 4.95 -6.31 -10.02
N THR A 180 6.03 -6.52 -10.78
CA THR A 180 6.87 -7.73 -10.77
C THR A 180 8.35 -7.33 -10.88
N PRO A 181 9.30 -8.24 -10.63
CA PRO A 181 10.72 -7.96 -10.87
C PRO A 181 11.03 -7.48 -12.29
N GLU A 182 10.26 -7.93 -13.28
CA GLU A 182 10.49 -7.66 -14.70
C GLU A 182 10.03 -6.27 -15.12
N ASN A 183 8.96 -5.72 -14.49
CA ASN A 183 8.35 -4.45 -14.92
C ASN A 183 8.60 -3.27 -13.96
N VAL A 184 9.05 -3.51 -12.72
CA VAL A 184 9.15 -2.45 -11.69
C VAL A 184 10.11 -1.33 -12.07
N LYS A 185 11.19 -1.64 -12.78
CA LYS A 185 12.15 -0.62 -13.24
C LYS A 185 11.52 0.35 -14.24
N GLU A 186 10.73 -0.17 -15.18
CA GLU A 186 9.97 0.63 -16.13
C GLU A 186 8.90 1.48 -15.43
N ALA A 187 8.17 0.87 -14.49
CA ALA A 187 7.17 1.56 -13.68
C ALA A 187 7.75 2.74 -12.90
N ILE A 188 8.92 2.56 -12.27
CA ILE A 188 9.64 3.61 -11.54
C ILE A 188 10.10 4.71 -12.50
N ALA A 189 10.64 4.36 -13.67
CA ALA A 189 11.08 5.34 -14.67
C ALA A 189 9.91 6.18 -15.19
N ALA A 190 8.75 5.56 -15.41
CA ALA A 190 7.56 6.24 -15.92
C ALA A 190 6.92 7.17 -14.89
N VAL A 191 6.78 6.74 -13.62
CA VAL A 191 5.99 7.44 -12.61
C VAL A 191 6.86 8.22 -11.62
N ARG A 192 8.09 7.79 -11.36
CA ARG A 192 8.99 8.34 -10.33
C ARG A 192 8.32 8.44 -8.95
N PRO A 193 7.75 7.33 -8.43
CA PRO A 193 7.02 7.34 -7.17
C PRO A 193 7.98 7.46 -5.97
N TYR A 194 7.47 7.88 -4.83
CA TYR A 194 8.17 7.79 -3.54
C TYR A 194 8.50 6.35 -3.17
N GLY A 195 7.56 5.44 -3.41
CA GLY A 195 7.71 4.02 -3.14
C GLY A 195 6.89 3.16 -4.09
N VAL A 196 7.19 1.87 -4.12
CA VAL A 196 6.43 0.84 -4.81
C VAL A 196 5.82 -0.12 -3.79
N ASP A 197 4.63 -0.63 -4.08
CA ASP A 197 3.92 -1.63 -3.27
C ASP A 197 3.64 -2.88 -4.10
N VAL A 198 4.05 -4.03 -3.62
CA VAL A 198 3.96 -5.30 -4.36
C VAL A 198 3.42 -6.42 -3.48
N CYS A 199 2.54 -7.25 -4.05
CA CYS A 199 2.00 -8.45 -3.40
C CYS A 199 2.15 -9.68 -4.31
N SER A 200 1.25 -9.87 -5.28
CA SER A 200 1.13 -11.07 -6.11
C SER A 200 2.38 -11.38 -6.94
N GLY A 201 3.06 -10.34 -7.44
CA GLY A 201 4.28 -10.47 -8.25
C GLY A 201 5.46 -11.15 -7.53
N LEU A 202 5.42 -11.21 -6.19
CA LEU A 202 6.47 -11.84 -5.38
C LEU A 202 6.06 -13.21 -4.80
N ARG A 203 4.93 -13.78 -5.27
CA ARG A 203 4.42 -15.03 -4.71
C ARG A 203 4.50 -16.20 -5.68
N THR A 204 4.72 -17.40 -5.13
CA THR A 204 4.64 -18.68 -5.83
C THR A 204 3.78 -19.61 -5.00
N GLY A 205 2.71 -20.15 -5.59
CA GLY A 205 1.75 -20.99 -4.86
C GLY A 205 1.11 -20.29 -3.64
N GLY A 206 0.88 -18.97 -3.74
CA GLY A 206 0.30 -18.16 -2.66
C GLY A 206 1.27 -17.74 -1.55
N LYS A 207 2.50 -18.27 -1.52
CA LYS A 207 3.53 -17.94 -0.51
C LYS A 207 4.54 -16.94 -1.06
N LEU A 208 5.09 -16.09 -0.19
CA LEU A 208 6.16 -15.16 -0.54
C LEU A 208 7.41 -15.94 -1.00
N ASP A 209 7.90 -15.64 -2.19
CA ASP A 209 9.02 -16.31 -2.81
C ASP A 209 10.30 -15.48 -2.62
N ARG A 210 11.27 -16.06 -1.93
CA ARG A 210 12.53 -15.38 -1.62
C ARG A 210 13.27 -14.91 -2.88
N GLN A 211 13.34 -15.73 -3.93
CA GLN A 211 14.08 -15.39 -5.14
C GLN A 211 13.43 -14.21 -5.87
N LYS A 212 12.10 -14.18 -5.91
CA LYS A 212 11.34 -13.05 -6.47
C LYS A 212 11.52 -11.78 -5.64
N VAL A 213 11.57 -11.88 -4.30
CA VAL A 213 11.85 -10.73 -3.41
C VAL A 213 13.24 -10.17 -3.71
N GLU A 214 14.27 -11.01 -3.75
CA GLU A 214 15.64 -10.60 -4.04
C GLU A 214 15.76 -9.96 -5.44
N ALA A 215 15.14 -10.55 -6.46
CA ALA A 215 15.11 -10.02 -7.83
C ALA A 215 14.40 -8.65 -7.89
N PHE A 216 13.24 -8.50 -7.22
CA PHE A 216 12.50 -7.25 -7.19
C PHE A 216 13.29 -6.12 -6.51
N ILE A 217 13.86 -6.40 -5.35
CA ILE A 217 14.65 -5.43 -4.62
C ILE A 217 15.88 -5.01 -5.43
N SER A 218 16.57 -5.96 -6.08
CA SER A 218 17.66 -5.66 -7.00
C SER A 218 17.22 -4.75 -8.15
N ALA A 219 16.05 -5.03 -8.76
CA ALA A 219 15.52 -4.21 -9.85
C ALA A 219 15.16 -2.78 -9.43
N VAL A 220 14.72 -2.57 -8.16
CA VAL A 220 14.39 -1.24 -7.63
C VAL A 220 15.63 -0.44 -7.24
N THR A 221 16.72 -1.11 -6.81
CA THR A 221 17.89 -0.45 -6.22
C THR A 221 19.05 -0.21 -7.21
N GLN A 222 18.98 -0.78 -8.41
CA GLN A 222 19.93 -0.56 -9.51
C GLN A 222 19.49 0.60 -10.43
#